data_dea9f2fdf2547ce94b63a0dffd28b9ae
#
_entry.id   dea9f2fdf2547ce94b63a0dffd28b9ae
#
_cell.length_a   1.000
_cell.length_b   1.000
_cell.length_c   1.000
_cell.angle_alpha   90.00
_cell.angle_beta   90.00
_cell.angle_gamma   90.00
#
_symmetry.space_group_name_H-M   'P 1'
#
loop_
_entity.id
_entity.type
_entity.pdbx_description
1 polymer ?
#
loop_
_entity_poly.entity_id
_entity_poly.type
_entity_poly.pdbx_seq_one_letter_code
_entity_poly.pdbx_strand_id
1 'polypeptide(L)'
;MFRTAISGLVCTTFLVLLGFPAVPQEPADKGAATESGQQTFNNACRTCHTTKEGDNRLGPNLHNIIGRKAGSLQSYGYSSAMKGADFVWDKEKLDRFIAKPDEIVPGNNMKPYGGLASAEDRAKVIAFLESPTTN
;
A
#
# COMPACT_ATOMS: atom_id res chain seq x y z
N MET A 1 56.71 11.62 -67.19
CA MET A 1 55.40 10.97 -67.39
C MET A 1 55.26 9.89 -66.30
N PHE A 2 54.70 10.21 -65.13
CA PHE A 2 54.50 9.24 -64.05
C PHE A 2 53.06 9.25 -63.71
N ARG A 3 52.39 8.10 -63.90
CA ARG A 3 51.02 7.85 -63.53
C ARG A 3 51.03 7.19 -62.15
N THR A 4 50.57 7.90 -61.16
CA THR A 4 50.36 7.39 -59.79
C THR A 4 48.99 6.89 -59.68
N ALA A 5 48.83 5.57 -59.48
CA ALA A 5 47.55 4.93 -59.15
C ALA A 5 47.28 5.06 -57.65
N ILE A 6 46.17 5.67 -57.28
CA ILE A 6 45.71 5.77 -55.89
C ILE A 6 44.75 4.58 -55.64
N SER A 7 45.19 3.62 -54.85
CA SER A 7 44.42 2.49 -54.39
C SER A 7 43.50 2.94 -53.25
N GLY A 8 42.19 2.96 -53.48
CA GLY A 8 41.19 3.30 -52.48
C GLY A 8 40.95 2.12 -51.55
N LEU A 9 41.29 2.33 -50.28
CA LEU A 9 40.97 1.39 -49.18
C LEU A 9 39.54 1.66 -48.71
N VAL A 10 38.62 0.79 -49.04
CA VAL A 10 37.21 0.81 -48.54
C VAL A 10 37.21 0.23 -47.13
N CYS A 11 37.08 1.08 -46.16
CA CYS A 11 36.94 0.71 -44.75
C CYS A 11 35.46 0.43 -44.48
N THR A 12 35.07 -0.84 -44.54
CA THR A 12 33.71 -1.30 -44.18
C THR A 12 33.62 -1.33 -42.67
N THR A 13 33.01 -0.30 -42.08
CA THR A 13 32.65 -0.26 -40.65
C THR A 13 31.47 -1.19 -40.40
N PHE A 14 31.76 -2.34 -39.80
CA PHE A 14 30.76 -3.29 -39.34
C PHE A 14 30.14 -2.75 -38.04
N LEU A 15 28.94 -2.18 -38.11
CA LEU A 15 28.19 -1.71 -36.95
C LEU A 15 27.58 -2.94 -36.26
N VAL A 16 28.24 -3.46 -35.21
CA VAL A 16 27.70 -4.52 -34.37
C VAL A 16 26.66 -3.89 -33.47
N LEU A 17 25.38 -4.08 -33.79
CA LEU A 17 24.25 -3.81 -32.92
C LEU A 17 24.28 -4.85 -31.79
N LEU A 18 24.87 -4.49 -30.66
CA LEU A 18 24.73 -5.24 -29.41
C LEU A 18 23.28 -5.09 -28.93
N GLY A 19 22.45 -6.05 -29.31
CA GLY A 19 21.10 -6.20 -28.76
C GLY A 19 21.22 -6.54 -27.25
N PHE A 20 20.88 -5.59 -26.38
CA PHE A 20 20.70 -5.88 -24.98
C PHE A 20 19.50 -6.82 -24.83
N PRO A 21 19.64 -7.97 -24.13
CA PRO A 21 18.50 -8.78 -23.81
C PRO A 21 17.54 -7.94 -22.95
N ALA A 22 16.29 -7.82 -23.37
CA ALA A 22 15.24 -7.26 -22.55
C ALA A 22 15.08 -8.17 -21.32
N VAL A 23 15.53 -7.66 -20.17
CA VAL A 23 15.27 -8.31 -18.88
C VAL A 23 13.76 -8.25 -18.66
N PRO A 24 13.07 -9.37 -18.47
CA PRO A 24 11.68 -9.34 -18.07
C PRO A 24 11.59 -8.55 -16.75
N GLN A 25 10.86 -7.44 -16.75
CA GLN A 25 10.52 -6.77 -15.50
C GLN A 25 9.59 -7.72 -14.74
N GLU A 26 10.11 -8.33 -13.68
CA GLU A 26 9.26 -9.04 -12.73
C GLU A 26 8.19 -8.07 -12.21
N PRO A 27 6.94 -8.55 -12.01
CA PRO A 27 5.88 -7.73 -11.44
C PRO A 27 6.35 -7.17 -10.10
N ALA A 28 6.18 -5.85 -9.92
CA ALA A 28 6.60 -5.11 -8.73
C ALA A 28 6.33 -5.93 -7.46
N ASP A 29 7.39 -6.19 -6.73
CA ASP A 29 7.45 -7.12 -5.62
C ASP A 29 6.36 -6.79 -4.57
N LYS A 30 5.37 -7.68 -4.44
CA LYS A 30 4.36 -7.59 -3.38
C LYS A 30 4.99 -7.50 -1.99
N GLY A 31 6.18 -8.09 -1.81
CA GLY A 31 6.97 -8.02 -0.58
C GLY A 31 7.36 -6.59 -0.22
N ALA A 32 7.95 -5.84 -1.16
CA ALA A 32 8.36 -4.45 -0.93
C ALA A 32 7.17 -3.53 -0.65
N ALA A 33 6.03 -3.74 -1.32
CA ALA A 33 4.80 -2.99 -1.05
C ALA A 33 4.25 -3.29 0.36
N THR A 34 4.31 -4.53 0.81
CA THR A 34 3.86 -4.95 2.14
C THR A 34 4.79 -4.41 3.24
N GLU A 35 6.11 -4.44 3.05
CA GLU A 35 7.08 -3.87 4.00
C GLU A 35 6.89 -2.36 4.16
N SER A 36 6.71 -1.63 3.05
CA SER A 36 6.46 -0.19 3.11
C SER A 36 5.10 0.13 3.75
N GLY A 37 4.09 -0.72 3.54
CA GLY A 37 2.78 -0.63 4.18
C GLY A 37 2.85 -0.90 5.68
N GLN A 38 3.63 -1.88 6.11
CA GLN A 38 3.88 -2.15 7.52
C GLN A 38 4.57 -0.96 8.20
N GLN A 39 5.54 -0.35 7.55
CA GLN A 39 6.21 0.83 8.10
C GLN A 39 5.24 2.00 8.25
N THR A 40 4.41 2.29 7.24
CA THR A 40 3.40 3.34 7.30
C THR A 40 2.35 3.04 8.39
N PHE A 41 1.90 1.79 8.51
CA PHE A 41 1.01 1.35 9.58
C PHE A 41 1.65 1.57 10.97
N ASN A 42 2.91 1.21 11.13
CA ASN A 42 3.64 1.40 12.39
C ASN A 42 3.73 2.87 12.79
N ASN A 43 3.91 3.75 11.82
CA ASN A 43 4.04 5.20 12.06
C ASN A 43 2.69 5.87 12.37
N ALA A 44 1.62 5.46 11.69
CA ALA A 44 0.34 6.17 11.73
C ALA A 44 -0.76 5.47 12.55
N CYS A 45 -0.69 4.15 12.74
CA CYS A 45 -1.81 3.35 13.24
C CYS A 45 -1.47 2.52 14.50
N ARG A 46 -0.22 2.05 14.61
CA ARG A 46 0.20 1.06 15.62
C ARG A 46 0.02 1.51 17.07
N THR A 47 0.06 2.80 17.34
CA THR A 47 -0.19 3.32 18.71
C THR A 47 -1.54 2.88 19.24
N CYS A 48 -2.54 2.83 18.36
CA CYS A 48 -3.92 2.53 18.73
C CYS A 48 -4.40 1.15 18.24
N HIS A 49 -3.80 0.59 17.21
CA HIS A 49 -4.26 -0.64 16.57
C HIS A 49 -3.18 -1.70 16.45
N THR A 50 -3.59 -2.96 16.35
CA THR A 50 -2.75 -4.09 15.93
C THR A 50 -3.41 -4.84 14.78
N THR A 51 -2.65 -5.71 14.13
CA THR A 51 -3.19 -6.68 13.15
C THR A 51 -3.36 -8.08 13.76
N LYS A 52 -2.99 -8.25 15.04
CA LYS A 52 -3.12 -9.54 15.74
C LYS A 52 -4.55 -9.73 16.22
N GLU A 53 -5.11 -10.91 15.94
CA GLU A 53 -6.43 -11.29 16.39
C GLU A 53 -6.56 -11.22 17.93
N GLY A 54 -7.66 -10.65 18.42
CA GLY A 54 -7.95 -10.54 19.84
C GLY A 54 -7.15 -9.47 20.59
N ASP A 55 -6.11 -8.91 20.01
CA ASP A 55 -5.27 -7.87 20.64
C ASP A 55 -5.86 -6.47 20.38
N ASN A 56 -6.84 -6.08 21.17
CA ASN A 56 -7.38 -4.72 21.15
C ASN A 56 -6.52 -3.79 22.02
N ARG A 57 -6.33 -2.56 21.55
CA ARG A 57 -5.61 -1.50 22.28
C ARG A 57 -6.54 -0.31 22.50
N LEU A 58 -6.07 0.90 22.29
CA LEU A 58 -6.91 2.10 22.29
C LEU A 58 -7.98 2.04 21.21
N GLY A 59 -7.67 1.39 20.08
CA GLY A 59 -8.58 1.02 19.01
C GLY A 59 -8.77 -0.50 18.90
N PRO A 60 -9.74 -0.96 18.11
CA PRO A 60 -9.94 -2.38 17.86
C PRO A 60 -8.78 -2.97 17.07
N ASN A 61 -8.53 -4.28 17.20
CA ASN A 61 -7.61 -4.96 16.29
C ASN A 61 -8.14 -4.92 14.85
N LEU A 62 -7.21 -4.84 13.89
CA LEU A 62 -7.52 -4.77 12.48
C LEU A 62 -7.29 -6.11 11.75
N HIS A 63 -7.22 -7.22 12.51
CA HIS A 63 -7.15 -8.56 11.93
C HIS A 63 -8.34 -8.80 11.00
N ASN A 64 -8.08 -9.19 9.76
CA ASN A 64 -9.13 -9.39 8.74
C ASN A 64 -10.15 -8.25 8.66
N ILE A 65 -9.69 -7.00 8.68
CA ILE A 65 -10.58 -5.83 8.65
C ILE A 65 -11.34 -5.74 7.33
N ILE A 66 -10.74 -6.11 6.20
CA ILE A 66 -11.41 -6.14 4.91
C ILE A 66 -12.41 -7.31 4.90
N GLY A 67 -13.64 -7.02 4.56
CA GLY A 67 -14.76 -7.96 4.65
C GLY A 67 -15.44 -8.01 6.02
N ARG A 68 -14.94 -7.30 7.04
CA ARG A 68 -15.54 -7.27 8.38
C ARG A 68 -16.64 -6.20 8.47
N LYS A 69 -17.77 -6.53 9.09
CA LYS A 69 -18.83 -5.55 9.37
C LYS A 69 -18.32 -4.47 10.34
N ALA A 70 -18.69 -3.22 10.09
CA ALA A 70 -18.36 -2.10 10.98
C ALA A 70 -18.92 -2.35 12.38
N GLY A 71 -18.14 -2.01 13.43
CA GLY A 71 -18.56 -2.13 14.81
C GLY A 71 -18.83 -3.56 15.32
N SER A 72 -18.39 -4.61 14.62
CA SER A 72 -18.81 -6.00 14.89
C SER A 72 -18.00 -6.78 15.93
N LEU A 73 -16.79 -6.28 16.33
CA LEU A 73 -16.00 -7.00 17.35
C LEU A 73 -16.68 -6.90 18.73
N GLN A 74 -17.14 -8.04 19.25
CA GLN A 74 -17.80 -8.11 20.56
C GLN A 74 -16.87 -7.72 21.72
N SER A 75 -15.58 -7.94 21.56
CA SER A 75 -14.55 -7.68 22.57
C SER A 75 -14.08 -6.22 22.60
N TYR A 76 -14.68 -5.31 21.81
CA TYR A 76 -14.28 -3.91 21.73
C TYR A 76 -15.45 -2.93 21.95
N GLY A 77 -15.21 -1.89 22.73
CA GLY A 77 -16.20 -0.86 23.08
C GLY A 77 -16.33 0.24 22.01
N TYR A 78 -16.99 -0.05 20.88
CA TYR A 78 -17.22 0.96 19.83
C TYR A 78 -18.16 2.07 20.28
N SER A 79 -18.06 3.24 19.62
CA SER A 79 -19.07 4.30 19.71
C SER A 79 -20.44 3.80 19.20
N SER A 80 -21.52 4.45 19.64
CA SER A 80 -22.86 4.16 19.11
C SER A 80 -22.95 4.35 17.61
N ALA A 81 -22.27 5.37 17.07
CA ALA A 81 -22.18 5.64 15.64
C ALA A 81 -21.54 4.49 14.87
N MET A 82 -20.43 3.93 15.38
CA MET A 82 -19.76 2.80 14.73
C MET A 82 -20.56 1.51 14.85
N LYS A 83 -21.23 1.27 15.99
CA LYS A 83 -22.13 0.11 16.17
C LYS A 83 -23.36 0.17 15.25
N GLY A 84 -23.88 1.39 15.00
CA GLY A 84 -25.00 1.62 14.12
C GLY A 84 -24.65 1.69 12.63
N ALA A 85 -23.37 1.66 12.29
CA ALA A 85 -22.93 1.70 10.91
C ALA A 85 -23.27 0.39 10.18
N ASP A 86 -24.11 0.48 9.13
CA ASP A 86 -24.58 -0.69 8.39
C ASP A 86 -23.82 -0.89 7.08
N PHE A 87 -22.53 -1.20 7.21
CA PHE A 87 -21.69 -1.54 6.08
C PHE A 87 -20.57 -2.52 6.46
N VAL A 88 -19.98 -3.12 5.44
CA VAL A 88 -18.78 -3.95 5.53
C VAL A 88 -17.58 -3.12 5.08
N TRP A 89 -16.46 -3.26 5.77
CA TRP A 89 -15.21 -2.62 5.38
C TRP A 89 -14.68 -3.22 4.08
N ASP A 90 -14.62 -2.43 3.04
CA ASP A 90 -13.89 -2.67 1.80
C ASP A 90 -12.72 -1.69 1.68
N LYS A 91 -11.89 -1.87 0.66
CA LYS A 91 -10.71 -1.01 0.45
C LYS A 91 -11.07 0.46 0.26
N GLU A 92 -12.13 0.73 -0.49
CA GLU A 92 -12.58 2.10 -0.78
C GLU A 92 -13.07 2.80 0.49
N LYS A 93 -13.90 2.09 1.29
CA LYS A 93 -14.35 2.65 2.59
C LYS A 93 -13.22 2.85 3.56
N LEU A 94 -12.25 1.91 3.60
CA LEU A 94 -11.06 2.06 4.42
C LEU A 94 -10.24 3.27 3.98
N ASP A 95 -10.01 3.46 2.68
CA ASP A 95 -9.28 4.63 2.17
C ASP A 95 -9.93 5.93 2.63
N ARG A 96 -11.24 6.06 2.41
CA ARG A 96 -11.99 7.25 2.80
C ARG A 96 -12.02 7.45 4.32
N PHE A 97 -12.21 6.38 5.08
CA PHE A 97 -12.23 6.44 6.54
C PHE A 97 -10.86 6.80 7.11
N ILE A 98 -9.78 6.21 6.58
CA ILE A 98 -8.40 6.56 6.99
C ILE A 98 -8.08 8.01 6.62
N ALA A 99 -8.60 8.51 5.49
CA ALA A 99 -8.42 9.91 5.11
C ALA A 99 -9.16 10.87 6.05
N LYS A 100 -10.42 10.57 6.35
CA LYS A 100 -11.32 11.44 7.13
C LYS A 100 -12.39 10.64 7.86
N PRO A 101 -12.11 10.13 9.06
CA PRO A 101 -13.04 9.24 9.79
C PRO A 101 -14.43 9.82 10.00
N ASP A 102 -14.53 11.11 10.30
CA ASP A 102 -15.81 11.77 10.60
C ASP A 102 -16.71 11.97 9.36
N GLU A 103 -16.15 11.91 8.15
CA GLU A 103 -16.97 11.95 6.93
C GLU A 103 -17.69 10.62 6.67
N ILE A 104 -17.13 9.50 7.13
CA ILE A 104 -17.68 8.16 6.90
C ILE A 104 -18.53 7.69 8.09
N VAL A 105 -18.06 7.95 9.31
CA VAL A 105 -18.79 7.64 10.54
C VAL A 105 -18.77 8.84 11.48
N PRO A 106 -19.67 9.82 11.28
CA PRO A 106 -19.76 10.93 12.21
C PRO A 106 -20.05 10.44 13.63
N GLY A 107 -19.28 10.89 14.60
CA GLY A 107 -19.38 10.41 15.99
C GLY A 107 -18.61 9.11 16.27
N ASN A 108 -17.65 8.74 15.44
CA ASN A 108 -16.68 7.71 15.76
C ASN A 108 -15.75 8.16 16.90
N ASN A 109 -15.13 7.20 17.61
CA ASN A 109 -14.19 7.46 18.72
C ASN A 109 -12.73 7.38 18.31
N MET A 110 -12.40 7.40 17.02
CA MET A 110 -11.03 7.37 16.53
C MET A 110 -10.36 8.75 16.69
N LYS A 111 -10.20 9.17 17.92
CA LYS A 111 -9.63 10.47 18.32
C LYS A 111 -8.35 10.25 19.14
N PRO A 112 -7.35 11.12 19.04
CA PRO A 112 -7.28 12.39 18.27
C PRO A 112 -6.80 12.24 16.81
N TYR A 113 -7.06 11.11 16.15
CA TYR A 113 -6.59 10.87 14.78
C TYR A 113 -7.24 11.85 13.79
N GLY A 114 -6.42 12.63 13.09
CA GLY A 114 -6.88 13.67 12.15
C GLY A 114 -6.99 13.22 10.70
N GLY A 115 -6.63 11.97 10.39
CA GLY A 115 -6.60 11.44 9.04
C GLY A 115 -5.18 11.34 8.45
N LEU A 116 -5.01 10.46 7.46
CA LEU A 116 -3.79 10.30 6.67
C LEU A 116 -4.03 10.91 5.28
N ALA A 117 -3.44 12.10 5.05
CA ALA A 117 -3.70 12.90 3.84
C ALA A 117 -3.17 12.24 2.55
N SER A 118 -1.99 11.59 2.63
CA SER A 118 -1.34 10.95 1.48
C SER A 118 -2.15 9.75 0.97
N ALA A 119 -2.65 9.82 -0.25
CA ALA A 119 -3.34 8.69 -0.89
C ALA A 119 -2.41 7.49 -1.11
N GLU A 120 -1.14 7.73 -1.40
CA GLU A 120 -0.14 6.69 -1.56
C GLU A 120 0.08 5.94 -0.24
N ASP A 121 0.21 6.65 0.88
CA ASP A 121 0.40 6.02 2.20
C ASP A 121 -0.84 5.25 2.63
N ARG A 122 -2.04 5.75 2.34
CA ARG A 122 -3.28 5.00 2.60
C ARG A 122 -3.34 3.71 1.79
N ALA A 123 -2.97 3.76 0.50
CA ALA A 123 -2.92 2.57 -0.35
C ALA A 123 -1.92 1.53 0.20
N LYS A 124 -0.75 1.97 0.67
CA LYS A 124 0.25 1.10 1.32
C LYS A 124 -0.29 0.44 2.59
N VAL A 125 -0.96 1.21 3.46
CA VAL A 125 -1.59 0.67 4.67
C VAL A 125 -2.68 -0.34 4.33
N ILE A 126 -3.53 -0.07 3.36
CA ILE A 126 -4.61 -0.98 2.94
C ILE A 126 -4.02 -2.27 2.37
N ALA A 127 -2.99 -2.19 1.53
CA ALA A 127 -2.31 -3.36 1.00
C ALA A 127 -1.68 -4.22 2.13
N PHE A 128 -1.10 -3.59 3.14
CA PHE A 128 -0.60 -4.29 4.33
C PHE A 128 -1.74 -4.95 5.11
N LEU A 129 -2.88 -4.30 5.29
CA LEU A 129 -4.03 -4.86 6.02
C LEU A 129 -4.71 -6.02 5.29
N GLU A 130 -4.52 -6.19 3.97
CA GLU A 130 -4.98 -7.37 3.22
C GLU A 130 -4.16 -8.63 3.55
N SER A 131 -2.88 -8.46 3.82
CA SER A 131 -1.94 -9.56 4.09
C SER A 131 -0.91 -9.10 5.12
N PRO A 132 -1.31 -8.88 6.37
CA PRO A 132 -0.40 -8.39 7.40
C PRO A 132 0.67 -9.43 7.68
N THR A 133 1.94 -9.01 7.61
CA THR A 133 3.04 -9.84 8.08
C THR A 133 2.95 -9.93 9.60
N THR A 134 2.74 -11.13 10.10
CA THR A 134 2.80 -11.42 11.54
C THR A 134 4.27 -11.53 11.93
N ASN A 135 4.80 -10.56 12.65
CA ASN A 135 6.04 -10.69 13.42
C ASN A 135 5.69 -11.13 14.85
#